data_ca3eafc61f487ef4bbe1410348d64bb5
#
_entry.id   ca3eafc61f487ef4bbe1410348d64bb5
#
_cell.length_a   1.000
_cell.length_b   1.000
_cell.length_c   1.000
_cell.angle_alpha   90.00
_cell.angle_beta   90.00
_cell.angle_gamma   90.00
#
_symmetry.space_group_name_H-M   'P 1'
#
loop_
_entity.id
_entity.type
_entity.pdbx_description
1 polymer ?
#
loop_
_entity_poly.entity_id
_entity_poly.type
_entity_poly.pdbx_seq_one_letter_code
_entity_poly.pdbx_strand_id
1 'polypeptide(L)'
;NGYSGAVQYGLSVRNAKIADKSQSNGFESDNNAGGSDVNPYTTATFSNITFIGPKMQTGVNFQNTTDFITGGKLNPNNGSALGKFQSAMQIRRSSRLNVINSVATGWPIGLIIDGEKGDTPAQAKAGTIHFHNNVFAGMDIIGSDANKVYDDVLYDAANKKVLDANKSSYSSTFFYLEAMKNKAYDDASALLLTDAINLGSPFMPTATSPLLSGASFDGENIAW
;
A
#
# COMPACT_ATOMS: atom_id res chain seq x y z
N ASN A 1 1.79 6.76 15.69
CA ASN A 1 0.97 6.46 16.87
C ASN A 1 0.26 7.73 17.35
N GLY A 2 -1.07 7.70 17.42
CA GLY A 2 -1.87 8.81 17.91
C GLY A 2 -1.90 10.05 17.01
N TYR A 3 -1.49 9.94 15.75
CA TYR A 3 -1.56 11.05 14.80
C TYR A 3 -2.97 11.14 14.20
N SER A 4 -3.56 12.32 14.25
CA SER A 4 -4.93 12.63 13.78
C SER A 4 -4.98 13.77 12.75
N GLY A 5 -3.84 14.15 12.18
CA GLY A 5 -3.76 15.19 11.18
C GLY A 5 -4.12 14.71 9.76
N ALA A 6 -3.98 15.62 8.80
CA ALA A 6 -4.19 15.35 7.38
C ALA A 6 -2.89 15.53 6.59
N VAL A 7 -2.69 14.68 5.58
CA VAL A 7 -1.62 14.78 4.58
C VAL A 7 -2.24 14.70 3.20
N GLN A 8 -1.93 15.69 2.35
CA GLN A 8 -2.47 15.77 1.00
C GLN A 8 -1.38 15.97 -0.04
N TYR A 9 -1.67 15.51 -1.26
CA TYR A 9 -0.83 15.75 -2.44
C TYR A 9 0.61 15.23 -2.29
N GLY A 10 0.75 14.07 -1.66
CA GLY A 10 2.05 13.43 -1.47
C GLY A 10 2.41 12.50 -2.63
N LEU A 11 3.71 12.42 -2.90
CA LEU A 11 4.27 11.44 -3.83
C LEU A 11 5.32 10.61 -3.10
N SER A 12 5.15 9.30 -3.09
CA SER A 12 6.12 8.33 -2.58
C SER A 12 6.61 7.45 -3.72
N VAL A 13 7.92 7.38 -3.91
CA VAL A 13 8.55 6.55 -4.95
C VAL A 13 9.56 5.63 -4.31
N ARG A 14 9.45 4.32 -4.60
CA ARG A 14 10.36 3.32 -4.03
C ARG A 14 11.50 2.99 -4.97
N ASN A 15 12.70 2.95 -4.42
CA ASN A 15 13.84 2.36 -5.11
C ASN A 15 13.73 0.84 -5.04
N ALA A 16 13.69 0.17 -6.19
CA ALA A 16 13.50 -1.28 -6.29
C ALA A 16 14.60 -2.12 -5.61
N LYS A 17 15.74 -1.53 -5.32
CA LYS A 17 16.91 -2.20 -4.72
C LYS A 17 17.05 -2.02 -3.22
N ILE A 18 16.18 -1.21 -2.59
CA ILE A 18 16.32 -0.84 -1.19
C ILE A 18 15.05 -1.17 -0.43
N ALA A 19 15.12 -2.20 0.40
CA ALA A 19 14.06 -2.55 1.34
C ALA A 19 14.63 -2.80 2.73
N ASP A 20 13.85 -2.48 3.76
CA ASP A 20 14.20 -2.72 5.15
C ASP A 20 14.11 -4.20 5.51
N LYS A 21 14.87 -4.61 6.53
CA LYS A 21 14.84 -5.96 7.09
C LYS A 21 13.46 -6.38 7.58
N SER A 22 12.71 -5.43 8.14
CA SER A 22 11.35 -5.65 8.63
C SER A 22 10.29 -5.68 7.53
N GLN A 23 10.73 -5.63 6.27
CA GLN A 23 9.93 -5.43 5.06
C GLN A 23 9.58 -3.95 4.82
N SER A 24 9.32 -3.61 3.57
CA SER A 24 9.04 -2.22 3.20
C SER A 24 7.64 -2.07 2.63
N ASN A 25 6.92 -1.14 3.19
CA ASN A 25 5.59 -0.72 2.76
C ASN A 25 5.63 0.70 2.18
N GLY A 26 4.59 1.10 1.48
CA GLY A 26 4.36 2.50 1.11
C GLY A 26 4.08 3.34 2.34
N PHE A 27 3.17 2.87 3.18
CA PHE A 27 3.09 3.26 4.59
C PHE A 27 2.71 2.07 5.49
N GLU A 28 2.99 2.23 6.77
CA GLU A 28 2.62 1.33 7.85
C GLU A 28 2.03 2.16 8.99
N SER A 29 0.80 1.87 9.36
CA SER A 29 0.07 2.65 10.36
C SER A 29 -0.31 1.80 11.56
N ASP A 30 0.20 2.20 12.71
CA ASP A 30 -0.11 1.62 14.02
C ASP A 30 -0.91 2.61 14.88
N ASN A 31 -1.80 2.10 15.75
CA ASN A 31 -2.30 2.93 16.86
C ASN A 31 -1.24 3.04 17.97
N ASN A 32 -0.68 1.91 18.35
CA ASN A 32 0.50 1.85 19.22
C ASN A 32 1.24 0.51 19.03
N ALA A 33 2.45 0.42 19.55
CA ALA A 33 3.30 -0.76 19.36
C ALA A 33 2.72 -2.08 19.91
N GLY A 34 1.90 -2.00 20.94
CA GLY A 34 1.22 -3.16 21.55
C GLY A 34 -0.07 -3.59 20.83
N GLY A 35 -0.60 -2.76 19.96
CA GLY A 35 -1.89 -3.00 19.29
C GLY A 35 -3.11 -2.63 20.13
N SER A 36 -2.92 -1.99 21.27
CA SER A 36 -4.04 -1.62 22.14
C SER A 36 -4.93 -0.56 21.51
N ASP A 37 -6.23 -0.68 21.72
CA ASP A 37 -7.23 0.28 21.26
C ASP A 37 -7.43 1.40 22.31
N VAL A 38 -6.44 2.28 22.40
CA VAL A 38 -6.38 3.36 23.41
C VAL A 38 -6.07 4.71 22.77
N ASN A 39 -6.58 5.78 23.41
CA ASN A 39 -6.28 7.15 23.05
C ASN A 39 -4.81 7.55 23.37
N PRO A 40 -4.23 8.46 22.57
CA PRO A 40 -4.81 9.08 21.38
C PRO A 40 -4.84 8.10 20.20
N TYR A 41 -5.96 8.06 19.48
CA TYR A 41 -6.11 7.19 18.32
C TYR A 41 -5.34 7.71 17.10
N THR A 42 -4.78 6.79 16.32
CA THR A 42 -4.27 7.10 14.99
C THR A 42 -5.44 7.15 14.02
N THR A 43 -5.85 8.35 13.67
CA THR A 43 -7.00 8.65 12.79
C THR A 43 -6.60 9.57 11.63
N ALA A 44 -5.31 9.61 11.31
CA ALA A 44 -4.80 10.44 10.22
C ALA A 44 -5.52 10.17 8.91
N THR A 45 -5.72 11.23 8.13
CA THR A 45 -6.29 11.17 6.79
C THR A 45 -5.23 11.48 5.74
N PHE A 46 -5.00 10.52 4.85
CA PHE A 46 -4.18 10.70 3.67
C PHE A 46 -5.09 10.82 2.45
N SER A 47 -4.93 11.88 1.66
CA SER A 47 -5.70 12.06 0.43
C SER A 47 -4.88 12.57 -0.73
N ASN A 48 -5.25 12.17 -1.94
CA ASN A 48 -4.53 12.54 -3.16
C ASN A 48 -3.03 12.18 -3.08
N ILE A 49 -2.73 11.00 -2.53
CA ILE A 49 -1.36 10.49 -2.42
C ILE A 49 -1.10 9.51 -3.55
N THR A 50 0.09 9.57 -4.13
CA THR A 50 0.54 8.60 -5.12
C THR A 50 1.68 7.77 -4.55
N PHE A 51 1.51 6.44 -4.53
CA PHE A 51 2.49 5.47 -4.07
C PHE A 51 3.04 4.66 -5.24
N ILE A 52 4.22 5.02 -5.72
CA ILE A 52 4.91 4.30 -6.79
C ILE A 52 5.78 3.20 -6.18
N GLY A 53 5.42 1.97 -6.47
CA GLY A 53 6.06 0.77 -5.93
C GLY A 53 7.32 0.35 -6.68
N PRO A 54 8.04 -0.64 -6.13
CA PRO A 54 9.34 -1.06 -6.65
C PRO A 54 9.28 -1.69 -8.05
N LYS A 55 8.14 -2.26 -8.43
CA LYS A 55 7.94 -2.89 -9.76
C LYS A 55 7.92 -1.85 -10.89
N MET A 56 7.72 -0.58 -10.55
CA MET A 56 7.59 0.50 -11.53
C MET A 56 8.93 1.07 -11.99
N GLN A 57 10.05 0.70 -11.43
CA GLN A 57 11.35 1.26 -11.81
C GLN A 57 11.77 0.80 -13.20
N THR A 58 11.97 1.74 -14.13
CA THR A 58 12.32 1.48 -15.54
C THR A 58 13.66 0.76 -15.67
N GLY A 59 13.72 -0.14 -16.64
CA GLY A 59 14.96 -0.89 -16.96
C GLY A 59 15.35 -1.89 -15.87
N VAL A 60 14.49 -2.11 -14.90
CA VAL A 60 14.72 -3.06 -13.81
C VAL A 60 13.69 -4.18 -13.87
N ASN A 61 14.14 -5.39 -14.13
CA ASN A 61 13.29 -6.58 -13.96
C ASN A 61 13.20 -6.90 -12.47
N PHE A 62 12.28 -6.26 -11.78
CA PHE A 62 12.12 -6.37 -10.33
C PHE A 62 11.86 -7.81 -9.90
N GLN A 63 12.59 -8.24 -8.89
CA GLN A 63 12.38 -9.48 -8.19
C GLN A 63 12.38 -9.20 -6.68
N ASN A 64 11.37 -9.70 -5.99
CA ASN A 64 11.28 -9.47 -4.55
C ASN A 64 12.04 -10.53 -3.78
N THR A 65 13.32 -10.59 -4.01
CA THR A 65 14.24 -11.56 -3.42
C THR A 65 15.42 -10.86 -2.75
N THR A 66 16.02 -11.51 -1.77
CA THR A 66 17.20 -10.96 -1.08
C THR A 66 18.40 -10.80 -1.99
N ASP A 67 18.51 -11.61 -3.05
CA ASP A 67 19.59 -11.51 -4.04
C ASP A 67 19.43 -10.27 -4.93
N PHE A 68 18.19 -9.93 -5.26
CA PHE A 68 17.89 -8.75 -6.06
C PHE A 68 17.97 -7.45 -5.24
N ILE A 69 17.46 -7.48 -4.01
CA ILE A 69 17.37 -6.29 -3.15
C ILE A 69 18.68 -6.13 -2.37
N THR A 70 19.55 -5.28 -2.87
CA THR A 70 20.92 -5.13 -2.35
C THR A 70 21.12 -3.92 -1.44
N GLY A 71 20.17 -3.02 -1.40
CA GLY A 71 20.30 -1.74 -0.68
C GLY A 71 20.46 -1.88 0.83
N GLY A 72 19.91 -2.95 1.42
CA GLY A 72 20.06 -3.23 2.83
C GLY A 72 21.50 -3.47 3.27
N LYS A 73 22.34 -3.97 2.37
CA LYS A 73 23.80 -4.13 2.63
C LYS A 73 24.54 -2.80 2.67
N LEU A 74 24.00 -1.77 2.06
CA LEU A 74 24.59 -0.44 1.96
C LEU A 74 24.09 0.49 3.07
N ASN A 75 23.22 0.00 3.94
CA ASN A 75 22.70 0.78 5.05
C ASN A 75 23.27 0.27 6.39
N PRO A 76 24.49 0.68 6.75
CA PRO A 76 25.18 0.15 7.91
C PRO A 76 24.60 0.63 9.25
N ASN A 77 23.74 1.64 9.25
CA ASN A 77 23.42 2.37 10.47
C ASN A 77 22.18 1.83 11.21
N ASN A 78 21.34 1.02 10.57
CA ASN A 78 20.14 0.52 11.21
C ASN A 78 20.10 -1.00 11.37
N GLY A 79 21.18 -1.68 11.01
CA GLY A 79 21.22 -3.15 11.03
C GLY A 79 20.27 -3.80 10.03
N SER A 80 19.76 -3.04 9.04
CA SER A 80 18.90 -3.60 8.01
C SER A 80 19.68 -4.67 7.27
N ALA A 81 19.18 -5.86 7.35
CA ALA A 81 19.52 -6.90 6.42
C ALA A 81 18.65 -6.73 5.18
N LEU A 82 18.90 -7.56 4.19
CA LEU A 82 18.08 -7.61 3.00
C LEU A 82 16.65 -7.96 3.37
N GLY A 83 15.77 -7.01 3.24
CA GLY A 83 14.33 -7.19 3.39
C GLY A 83 13.66 -7.44 2.05
N LYS A 84 12.34 -7.42 2.07
CA LYS A 84 11.47 -7.51 0.89
C LYS A 84 10.48 -6.37 0.88
N PHE A 85 9.94 -6.05 -0.27
CA PHE A 85 8.79 -5.17 -0.35
C PHE A 85 7.52 -5.95 -0.04
N GLN A 86 6.58 -5.32 0.64
CA GLN A 86 5.33 -5.93 1.05
C GLN A 86 4.14 -5.25 0.38
N SER A 87 3.57 -4.24 0.98
CA SER A 87 2.34 -3.63 0.52
C SER A 87 2.47 -2.14 0.22
N ALA A 88 1.58 -1.63 -0.61
CA ALA A 88 1.43 -0.20 -0.74
C ALA A 88 0.96 0.41 0.59
N MET A 89 0.04 -0.27 1.27
CA MET A 89 -0.61 0.26 2.47
C MET A 89 -0.85 -0.85 3.48
N GLN A 90 -0.27 -0.70 4.68
CA GLN A 90 -0.52 -1.58 5.81
C GLN A 90 -1.14 -0.79 6.97
N ILE A 91 -2.34 -1.19 7.36
CA ILE A 91 -3.09 -0.65 8.51
C ILE A 91 -3.18 -1.75 9.53
N ARG A 92 -2.63 -1.51 10.73
CA ARG A 92 -2.51 -2.55 11.74
C ARG A 92 -2.61 -2.00 13.17
N ARG A 93 -2.62 -2.90 14.14
CA ARG A 93 -2.51 -2.57 15.57
C ARG A 93 -3.56 -1.55 16.01
N SER A 94 -4.82 -1.80 15.65
CA SER A 94 -5.98 -0.97 15.97
C SER A 94 -5.95 0.46 15.39
N SER A 95 -5.13 0.71 14.36
CA SER A 95 -5.14 1.99 13.65
C SER A 95 -6.47 2.21 12.92
N ARG A 96 -6.89 3.46 12.85
CA ARG A 96 -8.07 3.97 12.15
C ARG A 96 -7.66 4.95 11.06
N LEU A 97 -6.58 4.62 10.34
CA LEU A 97 -6.07 5.44 9.27
C LEU A 97 -7.06 5.54 8.12
N ASN A 98 -7.24 6.74 7.58
CA ASN A 98 -8.09 7.00 6.43
C ASN A 98 -7.26 7.27 5.18
N VAL A 99 -7.67 6.71 4.04
CA VAL A 99 -7.02 6.93 2.74
C VAL A 99 -8.08 7.18 1.68
N ILE A 100 -8.01 8.34 1.03
CA ILE A 100 -9.05 8.82 0.12
C ILE A 100 -8.42 9.35 -1.15
N ASN A 101 -9.05 9.09 -2.31
CA ASN A 101 -8.61 9.64 -3.60
C ASN A 101 -7.13 9.38 -3.93
N SER A 102 -6.60 8.26 -3.50
CA SER A 102 -5.17 7.97 -3.61
C SER A 102 -4.90 6.85 -4.61
N VAL A 103 -3.68 6.83 -5.13
CA VAL A 103 -3.25 5.88 -6.15
C VAL A 103 -2.07 5.09 -5.64
N ALA A 104 -2.09 3.77 -5.80
CA ALA A 104 -0.91 2.94 -5.61
C ALA A 104 -0.67 2.08 -6.84
N THR A 105 0.58 1.96 -7.28
CA THR A 105 0.93 1.18 -8.45
C THR A 105 2.23 0.42 -8.28
N GLY A 106 2.28 -0.79 -8.82
CA GLY A 106 3.50 -1.60 -8.89
C GLY A 106 4.03 -2.11 -7.54
N TRP A 107 3.15 -2.38 -6.59
CA TRP A 107 3.48 -3.06 -5.33
C TRP A 107 3.13 -4.54 -5.40
N PRO A 108 3.79 -5.38 -4.60
CA PRO A 108 3.39 -6.79 -4.49
C PRO A 108 1.97 -6.95 -3.95
N ILE A 109 1.67 -6.27 -2.86
CA ILE A 109 0.35 -6.28 -2.22
C ILE A 109 -0.19 -4.85 -2.23
N GLY A 110 -1.48 -4.68 -2.48
CA GLY A 110 -2.13 -3.38 -2.38
C GLY A 110 -2.38 -2.97 -0.92
N LEU A 111 -3.30 -3.67 -0.25
CA LEU A 111 -3.76 -3.34 1.10
C LEU A 111 -3.57 -4.52 2.06
N ILE A 112 -3.08 -4.22 3.26
CA ILE A 112 -3.10 -5.15 4.39
C ILE A 112 -3.88 -4.49 5.54
N ILE A 113 -5.00 -5.09 5.93
CA ILE A 113 -5.69 -4.81 7.19
C ILE A 113 -5.31 -5.93 8.15
N ASP A 114 -4.32 -5.66 8.97
CA ASP A 114 -3.63 -6.65 9.77
C ASP A 114 -4.25 -6.77 11.17
N GLY A 115 -4.71 -7.97 11.50
CA GLY A 115 -5.26 -8.32 12.80
C GLY A 115 -4.30 -9.11 13.70
N GLU A 116 -3.01 -9.22 13.38
CA GLU A 116 -2.05 -10.00 14.19
C GLU A 116 -1.91 -9.45 15.62
N LYS A 117 -1.93 -8.12 15.76
CA LYS A 117 -1.96 -7.45 17.06
C LYS A 117 -3.01 -6.36 17.07
N GLY A 118 -3.82 -6.36 18.09
CA GLY A 118 -4.99 -5.48 18.15
C GLY A 118 -6.10 -5.95 17.22
N ASP A 119 -7.06 -5.09 16.94
CA ASP A 119 -8.25 -5.45 16.17
C ASP A 119 -8.55 -4.44 15.05
N THR A 120 -7.60 -4.26 14.14
CA THR A 120 -7.78 -3.42 12.95
C THR A 120 -8.93 -3.90 12.07
N PRO A 121 -9.14 -5.20 11.85
CA PRO A 121 -10.31 -5.67 11.11
C PRO A 121 -11.65 -5.29 11.74
N ALA A 122 -11.76 -5.25 13.07
CA ALA A 122 -12.98 -4.76 13.72
C ALA A 122 -13.18 -3.27 13.49
N GLN A 123 -12.11 -2.46 13.50
CA GLN A 123 -12.20 -1.05 13.17
C GLN A 123 -12.70 -0.83 11.74
N ALA A 124 -12.21 -1.62 10.78
CA ALA A 124 -12.68 -1.56 9.40
C ALA A 124 -14.16 -1.97 9.28
N LYS A 125 -14.58 -3.04 9.97
CA LYS A 125 -15.99 -3.49 10.00
C LYS A 125 -16.91 -2.48 10.67
N ALA A 126 -16.43 -1.77 11.67
CA ALA A 126 -17.17 -0.71 12.36
C ALA A 126 -17.29 0.60 11.54
N GLY A 127 -16.64 0.66 10.36
CA GLY A 127 -16.65 1.84 9.50
C GLY A 127 -15.80 3.00 10.02
N THR A 128 -14.86 2.74 10.94
CA THR A 128 -13.97 3.78 11.47
C THR A 128 -12.73 4.00 10.59
N ILE A 129 -12.54 3.18 9.56
CA ILE A 129 -11.50 3.34 8.54
C ILE A 129 -12.18 3.75 7.25
N HIS A 130 -11.90 4.97 6.78
CA HIS A 130 -12.39 5.49 5.50
C HIS A 130 -11.36 5.19 4.41
N PHE A 131 -11.73 4.38 3.44
CA PHE A 131 -10.82 3.93 2.38
C PHE A 131 -11.50 4.03 1.01
N HIS A 132 -11.70 5.25 0.54
CA HIS A 132 -12.63 5.56 -0.55
C HIS A 132 -11.95 6.11 -1.79
N ASN A 133 -12.49 5.76 -2.96
CA ASN A 133 -12.08 6.29 -4.26
C ASN A 133 -10.58 6.10 -4.55
N ASN A 134 -9.97 5.04 -4.01
CA ASN A 134 -8.58 4.73 -4.27
C ASN A 134 -8.44 3.88 -5.54
N VAL A 135 -7.30 4.00 -6.20
CA VAL A 135 -6.97 3.24 -7.40
C VAL A 135 -5.71 2.42 -7.17
N PHE A 136 -5.81 1.11 -7.37
CA PHE A 136 -4.66 0.20 -7.37
C PHE A 136 -4.38 -0.29 -8.78
N ALA A 137 -3.10 -0.38 -9.18
CA ALA A 137 -2.74 -0.89 -10.49
C ALA A 137 -1.43 -1.68 -10.46
N GLY A 138 -1.40 -2.81 -11.17
CA GLY A 138 -0.20 -3.65 -11.28
C GLY A 138 0.25 -4.29 -9.97
N MET A 139 -0.68 -4.58 -9.07
CA MET A 139 -0.42 -5.36 -7.85
C MET A 139 -0.33 -6.85 -8.21
N ASP A 140 0.43 -7.63 -7.43
CA ASP A 140 0.35 -9.08 -7.55
C ASP A 140 -0.94 -9.60 -6.90
N ILE A 141 -1.32 -9.03 -5.75
CA ILE A 141 -2.63 -9.21 -5.11
C ILE A 141 -3.16 -7.89 -4.57
N ILE A 142 -4.48 -7.76 -4.53
CA ILE A 142 -5.14 -6.53 -4.03
C ILE A 142 -5.06 -6.44 -2.52
N GLY A 143 -5.25 -7.53 -1.81
CA GLY A 143 -5.26 -7.50 -0.35
C GLY A 143 -4.79 -8.79 0.29
N SER A 144 -4.25 -8.67 1.50
CA SER A 144 -3.88 -9.77 2.39
C SER A 144 -4.20 -9.40 3.83
N ASP A 145 -4.45 -10.40 4.66
CA ASP A 145 -4.79 -10.19 6.08
C ASP A 145 -3.62 -10.44 7.03
N ALA A 146 -2.48 -10.87 6.49
CA ALA A 146 -1.33 -11.26 7.27
C ALA A 146 -0.07 -10.51 6.88
N ASN A 147 0.67 -10.09 7.88
CA ASN A 147 1.93 -9.37 7.75
C ASN A 147 3.06 -10.20 7.10
N LYS A 148 3.00 -11.52 7.17
CA LYS A 148 4.07 -12.42 6.72
C LYS A 148 3.74 -13.20 5.47
N VAL A 149 2.73 -12.79 4.74
CA VAL A 149 2.29 -13.49 3.51
C VAL A 149 3.39 -13.59 2.47
N TYR A 150 4.38 -12.73 2.57
CA TYR A 150 5.43 -12.61 1.56
C TYR A 150 6.43 -13.74 1.57
N ASP A 151 6.74 -14.29 2.74
CA ASP A 151 7.80 -15.29 2.86
C ASP A 151 7.31 -16.72 2.54
N ASP A 152 6.03 -17.00 2.76
CA ASP A 152 5.54 -18.38 2.71
C ASP A 152 4.48 -18.65 1.62
N VAL A 153 3.77 -17.64 1.14
CA VAL A 153 2.58 -17.83 0.28
C VAL A 153 2.63 -17.08 -1.03
N LEU A 154 3.32 -15.94 -1.07
CA LEU A 154 3.32 -15.05 -2.22
C LEU A 154 4.41 -15.33 -3.25
N TYR A 155 5.42 -16.06 -2.91
CA TYR A 155 6.49 -16.41 -3.85
C TYR A 155 6.85 -17.88 -3.80
N ASP A 156 6.30 -18.62 -4.73
CA ASP A 156 6.93 -19.83 -5.20
C ASP A 156 8.27 -19.47 -5.84
N ALA A 157 9.37 -19.99 -5.29
CA ALA A 157 10.71 -19.72 -5.77
C ALA A 157 10.92 -20.13 -7.24
N ALA A 158 10.14 -21.10 -7.74
CA ALA A 158 10.22 -21.58 -9.12
C ALA A 158 9.47 -20.64 -10.09
N ASN A 159 8.32 -20.12 -9.70
CA ASN A 159 7.44 -19.35 -10.58
C ASN A 159 7.40 -17.87 -10.26
N LYS A 160 8.00 -17.43 -9.17
CA LYS A 160 8.12 -16.01 -8.75
C LYS A 160 6.78 -15.28 -8.58
N LYS A 161 5.68 -15.99 -8.40
CA LYS A 161 4.35 -15.42 -8.30
C LYS A 161 3.48 -16.20 -7.33
N VAL A 162 2.62 -15.48 -6.66
CA VAL A 162 1.58 -16.01 -5.79
C VAL A 162 0.70 -16.98 -6.50
N LEU A 163 0.63 -18.13 -5.94
CA LEU A 163 -0.23 -19.19 -6.47
C LEU A 163 -1.67 -19.06 -6.07
N ASP A 164 -2.00 -18.18 -5.14
CA ASP A 164 -3.34 -18.06 -4.57
C ASP A 164 -3.90 -16.64 -4.63
N ALA A 165 -3.72 -16.01 -5.80
CA ALA A 165 -4.32 -14.72 -6.12
C ALA A 165 -5.86 -14.70 -6.00
N ASN A 166 -6.48 -15.88 -5.90
CA ASN A 166 -7.93 -16.07 -5.81
C ASN A 166 -8.44 -16.24 -4.38
N LYS A 167 -7.59 -16.29 -3.37
CA LYS A 167 -8.06 -16.26 -1.98
C LYS A 167 -8.55 -14.85 -1.67
N SER A 168 -9.85 -14.72 -1.49
CA SER A 168 -10.44 -13.48 -0.99
C SER A 168 -10.02 -13.30 0.47
N SER A 169 -9.05 -12.43 0.71
CA SER A 169 -8.77 -11.92 2.03
C SER A 169 -9.88 -10.96 2.47
N TYR A 170 -10.01 -10.72 3.77
CA TYR A 170 -10.88 -9.64 4.26
C TYR A 170 -10.45 -8.30 3.67
N SER A 171 -9.14 -8.03 3.59
CA SER A 171 -8.59 -6.80 3.01
C SER A 171 -8.98 -6.59 1.56
N SER A 172 -8.95 -7.64 0.73
CA SER A 172 -9.41 -7.53 -0.66
C SER A 172 -10.93 -7.34 -0.74
N THR A 173 -11.69 -8.04 0.10
CA THR A 173 -13.15 -7.85 0.17
C THR A 173 -13.50 -6.42 0.60
N PHE A 174 -12.81 -5.89 1.60
CA PHE A 174 -12.98 -4.52 2.06
C PHE A 174 -12.67 -3.50 0.96
N PHE A 175 -11.57 -3.71 0.21
CA PHE A 175 -11.22 -2.85 -0.92
C PHE A 175 -12.34 -2.78 -1.97
N TYR A 176 -12.96 -3.92 -2.27
CA TYR A 176 -14.00 -4.02 -3.30
C TYR A 176 -15.43 -3.76 -2.81
N LEU A 177 -15.64 -3.35 -1.56
CA LEU A 177 -16.97 -2.93 -1.12
C LEU A 177 -17.49 -1.80 -2.03
N GLU A 178 -18.70 -1.95 -2.55
CA GLU A 178 -19.31 -0.97 -3.46
C GLU A 178 -19.31 0.44 -2.87
N ALA A 179 -19.59 0.55 -1.57
CA ALA A 179 -19.58 1.82 -0.86
C ALA A 179 -18.22 2.53 -0.86
N MET A 180 -17.12 1.78 -1.00
CA MET A 180 -15.76 2.34 -1.01
C MET A 180 -15.39 2.94 -2.38
N LYS A 181 -16.05 2.55 -3.46
CA LYS A 181 -15.81 3.06 -4.82
C LYS A 181 -14.35 2.96 -5.28
N ASN A 182 -13.58 2.04 -4.70
CA ASN A 182 -12.20 1.79 -5.12
C ASN A 182 -12.16 1.06 -6.46
N LYS A 183 -11.06 1.23 -7.20
CA LYS A 183 -10.85 0.58 -8.50
C LYS A 183 -9.50 -0.13 -8.53
N ALA A 184 -9.45 -1.26 -9.21
CA ALA A 184 -8.21 -1.96 -9.47
C ALA A 184 -8.02 -2.21 -10.97
N TYR A 185 -6.76 -2.16 -11.42
CA TYR A 185 -6.33 -2.51 -12.76
C TYR A 185 -5.20 -3.55 -12.65
N ASP A 186 -5.28 -4.58 -13.48
CA ASP A 186 -4.28 -5.66 -13.47
C ASP A 186 -2.89 -5.16 -13.87
N ASP A 187 -2.85 -4.20 -14.79
CA ASP A 187 -1.61 -3.61 -15.31
C ASP A 187 -1.47 -2.14 -14.91
N ALA A 188 -0.28 -1.78 -14.47
CA ALA A 188 0.05 -0.40 -14.13
C ALA A 188 -0.03 0.56 -15.34
N SER A 189 0.18 0.06 -16.56
CA SER A 189 0.07 0.86 -17.79
C SER A 189 -1.34 1.40 -18.02
N ALA A 190 -2.36 0.75 -17.43
CA ALA A 190 -3.74 1.22 -17.51
C ALA A 190 -3.95 2.60 -16.87
N LEU A 191 -3.06 3.04 -16.00
CA LEU A 191 -3.10 4.39 -15.41
C LEU A 191 -2.71 5.49 -16.39
N LEU A 192 -2.07 5.16 -17.51
CA LEU A 192 -1.64 6.09 -18.55
C LEU A 192 -0.86 7.28 -17.98
N LEU A 193 0.11 6.98 -17.11
CA LEU A 193 1.01 7.98 -16.58
C LEU A 193 2.10 8.31 -17.57
N THR A 194 2.46 9.58 -17.67
CA THR A 194 3.65 9.98 -18.43
C THR A 194 4.88 9.54 -17.67
N ASP A 195 5.74 8.78 -18.31
CA ASP A 195 7.11 8.48 -17.86
C ASP A 195 7.20 8.08 -16.38
N ALA A 196 6.42 7.10 -16.03
CA ALA A 196 6.07 6.75 -14.64
C ALA A 196 7.26 6.37 -13.73
N ILE A 197 8.54 6.40 -14.20
CA ILE A 197 9.55 5.60 -13.52
C ILE A 197 10.92 6.24 -13.41
N ASN A 198 11.07 7.43 -13.84
CA ASN A 198 12.28 8.21 -13.61
C ASN A 198 12.03 9.15 -12.41
N LEU A 199 12.88 9.15 -11.40
CA LEU A 199 12.75 10.02 -10.23
C LEU A 199 12.70 11.53 -10.59
N GLY A 200 13.11 11.90 -11.78
CA GLY A 200 12.95 13.25 -12.33
C GLY A 200 11.67 13.46 -13.16
N SER A 201 10.86 12.44 -13.32
CA SER A 201 9.66 12.47 -14.15
C SER A 201 8.47 13.05 -13.37
N PRO A 202 7.54 13.75 -14.03
CA PRO A 202 6.40 14.37 -13.38
C PRO A 202 5.33 13.37 -12.90
N PHE A 203 5.40 12.08 -13.23
CA PHE A 203 4.35 11.08 -12.90
C PHE A 203 2.93 11.56 -13.19
N MET A 204 2.76 12.33 -14.26
CA MET A 204 1.48 12.96 -14.56
C MET A 204 0.56 12.04 -15.34
N PRO A 205 -0.75 12.04 -15.05
CA PRO A 205 -1.70 11.38 -15.92
C PRO A 205 -1.76 12.06 -17.29
N THR A 206 -1.81 11.24 -18.35
CA THR A 206 -2.10 11.74 -19.69
C THR A 206 -3.55 12.23 -19.79
N ALA A 207 -3.89 12.93 -20.88
CA ALA A 207 -5.25 13.46 -21.09
C ALA A 207 -6.36 12.39 -21.12
N THR A 208 -6.00 11.14 -21.29
CA THR A 208 -6.95 10.00 -21.33
C THR A 208 -6.83 9.08 -20.12
N SER A 209 -6.05 9.46 -19.13
CA SER A 209 -5.87 8.67 -17.91
C SER A 209 -7.19 8.50 -17.14
N PRO A 210 -7.47 7.29 -16.62
CA PRO A 210 -8.62 7.07 -15.75
C PRO A 210 -8.52 7.82 -14.41
N LEU A 211 -7.35 8.35 -14.08
CA LEU A 211 -7.12 9.11 -12.85
C LEU A 211 -7.64 10.55 -12.90
N LEU A 212 -8.09 11.03 -14.06
CA LEU A 212 -8.64 12.38 -14.22
C LEU A 212 -10.08 12.52 -13.73
N SER A 213 -10.69 11.44 -13.26
CA SER A 213 -12.08 11.42 -12.77
C SER A 213 -12.25 10.44 -11.62
N GLY A 214 -13.36 10.58 -10.89
CA GLY A 214 -13.75 9.65 -9.83
C GLY A 214 -13.23 10.00 -8.44
N ALA A 215 -12.41 11.03 -8.28
CA ALA A 215 -12.07 11.56 -6.98
C ALA A 215 -13.27 12.32 -6.38
N SER A 216 -13.61 12.02 -5.14
CA SER A 216 -14.68 12.69 -4.41
C SER A 216 -14.43 12.63 -2.91
N PHE A 217 -14.87 13.65 -2.21
CA PHE A 217 -14.96 13.67 -0.74
C PHE A 217 -16.41 13.61 -0.26
N ASP A 218 -17.37 13.33 -1.16
CA ASP A 218 -18.77 13.25 -0.82
C ASP A 218 -19.05 12.12 0.19
N GLY A 219 -19.71 12.45 1.27
CA GLY A 219 -19.99 11.52 2.36
C GLY A 219 -18.86 11.38 3.39
N GLU A 220 -17.71 12.04 3.17
CA GLU A 220 -16.60 12.04 4.11
C GLU A 220 -16.75 13.17 5.12
N ASN A 221 -16.96 12.83 6.36
CA ASN A 221 -16.97 13.79 7.46
C ASN A 221 -15.56 13.96 8.03
N ILE A 222 -14.67 14.50 7.18
CA ILE A 222 -13.26 14.67 7.51
C ILE A 222 -13.06 16.13 7.95
N ALA A 223 -12.65 16.33 9.17
CA ALA A 223 -12.16 17.62 9.62
C ALA A 223 -10.76 17.87 9.02
N TRP A 224 -10.65 18.85 8.18
CA TRP A 224 -9.40 19.32 7.60
C TRP A 224 -8.70 20.32 8.54
#